data_5d7698b79f8fce80959396c4dfa318f6
#
_entry.id   5d7698b79f8fce80959396c4dfa318f6
#
_cell.length_a   1.000
_cell.length_b   1.000
_cell.length_c   1.000
_cell.angle_alpha   90.00
_cell.angle_beta   90.00
_cell.angle_gamma   90.00
#
_symmetry.space_group_name_H-M   'P 1'
#
loop_
_entity.id
_entity.type
_entity.pdbx_description
1 polymer ?
#
loop_
_entity_poly.entity_id
_entity_poly.type
_entity_poly.pdbx_seq_one_letter_code
_entity_poly.pdbx_strand_id
1 'polypeptide(L)'
;MAQKSRLAVAIATLGRPDTVAENVERLRKQTRPADRILLSVTGPEDLPTNIDMTGIETVFGSKGLCAQRNRALDALQGDVDYIVYFDDDYVASKYALERIEEYFNGHPDIVGIMGEVLADGIKGPGIDYSEACRIVDEYDAGERPSVREFGESDGLYGCNMAYRASAIGETRFDENLLYYGWLEDNDFSNQLMSRGRLVHTNAFAGVHCGVKTSRSPGLRLGYSQIANPVYLMKKGTLPKYKAWKMMSRNMLANHARTVAPEPWVDRWGRAKGNWLAIRHALTGKISPTYIQHL
;
A
#
# COMPACT_ATOMS: atom_id res chain seq x y z
N MET A 1 -0.02 25.62 -24.64
CA MET A 1 0.02 25.35 -23.19
C MET A 1 -0.14 23.84 -23.02
N ALA A 2 0.76 23.16 -22.34
CA ALA A 2 0.57 21.75 -22.03
C ALA A 2 -0.71 21.62 -21.18
N GLN A 3 -1.57 20.67 -21.53
CA GLN A 3 -2.76 20.38 -20.75
C GLN A 3 -2.32 19.95 -19.34
N LYS A 4 -2.88 20.56 -18.30
CA LYS A 4 -2.57 20.21 -16.92
C LYS A 4 -3.02 18.78 -16.68
N SER A 5 -2.12 17.92 -16.18
CA SER A 5 -2.45 16.54 -15.86
C SER A 5 -3.46 16.48 -14.70
N ARG A 6 -4.39 15.53 -14.76
CA ARG A 6 -5.34 15.24 -13.68
C ARG A 6 -4.80 14.15 -12.79
N LEU A 7 -4.76 14.40 -11.49
CA LEU A 7 -4.21 13.50 -10.49
C LEU A 7 -5.25 13.21 -9.40
N ALA A 8 -5.48 11.93 -9.14
CA ALA A 8 -6.33 11.48 -8.03
C ALA A 8 -5.52 10.82 -6.92
N VAL A 9 -5.98 11.01 -5.68
CA VAL A 9 -5.53 10.24 -4.52
C VAL A 9 -6.63 9.27 -4.11
N ALA A 10 -6.28 7.99 -3.98
CA ALA A 10 -7.15 6.91 -3.53
C ALA A 10 -6.66 6.38 -2.18
N ILE A 11 -7.56 6.34 -1.20
CA ILE A 11 -7.28 5.81 0.14
C ILE A 11 -8.28 4.70 0.43
N ALA A 12 -7.77 3.49 0.69
CA ALA A 12 -8.55 2.39 1.25
C ALA A 12 -8.46 2.45 2.78
N THR A 13 -9.59 2.50 3.46
CA THR A 13 -9.61 2.57 4.93
C THR A 13 -10.63 1.61 5.53
N LEU A 14 -10.37 1.18 6.77
CA LEU A 14 -11.23 0.28 7.53
C LEU A 14 -11.05 0.51 9.04
N GLY A 15 -12.08 1.02 9.71
CA GLY A 15 -12.11 1.18 11.17
C GLY A 15 -11.11 2.19 11.70
N ARG A 16 -10.76 3.24 10.92
CA ARG A 16 -9.77 4.27 11.29
C ARG A 16 -10.25 5.69 10.91
N PRO A 17 -11.48 6.10 11.23
CA PRO A 17 -12.03 7.38 10.78
C PRO A 17 -11.19 8.59 11.22
N ASP A 18 -10.60 8.56 12.42
CA ASP A 18 -9.78 9.67 12.94
C ASP A 18 -8.46 9.81 12.16
N THR A 19 -7.78 8.70 11.89
CA THR A 19 -6.54 8.70 11.08
C THR A 19 -6.79 9.23 9.67
N VAL A 20 -7.91 8.81 9.06
CA VAL A 20 -8.33 9.29 7.74
C VAL A 20 -8.64 10.78 7.77
N ALA A 21 -9.30 11.27 8.83
CA ALA A 21 -9.59 12.68 8.99
C ALA A 21 -8.31 13.53 8.93
N GLU A 22 -7.32 13.15 9.72
CA GLU A 22 -6.02 13.84 9.77
C GLU A 22 -5.30 13.81 8.41
N ASN A 23 -5.32 12.68 7.72
CA ASN A 23 -4.71 12.55 6.40
C ASN A 23 -5.42 13.36 5.32
N VAL A 24 -6.74 13.39 5.30
CA VAL A 24 -7.53 14.22 4.36
C VAL A 24 -7.20 15.69 4.54
N GLU A 25 -7.15 16.17 5.78
CA GLU A 25 -6.78 17.57 6.07
C GLU A 25 -5.34 17.91 5.62
N ARG A 26 -4.42 16.94 5.71
CA ARG A 26 -3.06 17.11 5.21
C ARG A 26 -3.00 17.10 3.67
N LEU A 27 -3.77 16.25 3.00
CA LEU A 27 -3.86 16.22 1.55
C LEU A 27 -4.42 17.52 0.96
N ARG A 28 -5.31 18.20 1.67
CA ARG A 28 -5.81 19.54 1.28
C ARG A 28 -4.73 20.62 1.29
N LYS A 29 -3.66 20.42 2.05
CA LYS A 29 -2.53 21.36 2.17
C LYS A 29 -1.39 21.10 1.18
N GLN A 30 -1.59 20.18 0.21
CA GLN A 30 -0.61 19.93 -0.84
C GLN A 30 -0.40 21.18 -1.70
N THR A 31 0.87 21.47 -2.09
CA THR A 31 1.22 22.61 -2.99
C THR A 31 0.55 22.47 -4.36
N ARG A 32 0.35 21.22 -4.79
CA ARG A 32 -0.49 20.85 -5.93
C ARG A 32 -1.69 20.06 -5.38
N PRO A 33 -2.89 20.66 -5.25
CA PRO A 33 -4.07 19.95 -4.78
C PRO A 33 -4.42 18.77 -5.69
N ALA A 34 -4.89 17.66 -5.12
CA ALA A 34 -5.46 16.58 -5.92
C ALA A 34 -6.70 17.07 -6.68
N ASP A 35 -6.89 16.60 -7.92
CA ASP A 35 -8.11 16.91 -8.68
C ASP A 35 -9.30 16.08 -8.17
N ARG A 36 -9.01 14.90 -7.59
CA ARG A 36 -9.98 14.02 -6.92
C ARG A 36 -9.32 13.38 -5.70
N ILE A 37 -10.02 13.34 -4.57
CA ILE A 37 -9.65 12.54 -3.39
C ILE A 37 -10.79 11.55 -3.16
N LEU A 38 -10.47 10.26 -3.16
CA LEU A 38 -11.46 9.19 -3.06
C LEU A 38 -11.14 8.27 -1.89
N LEU A 39 -12.11 8.10 -0.99
CA LEU A 39 -12.09 7.13 0.10
C LEU A 39 -12.85 5.87 -0.30
N SER A 40 -12.20 4.72 -0.25
CA SER A 40 -12.83 3.42 -0.44
C SER A 40 -13.04 2.75 0.90
N VAL A 41 -14.28 2.63 1.33
CA VAL A 41 -14.73 2.22 2.67
C VAL A 41 -15.64 1.00 2.63
N THR A 42 -15.87 0.38 3.78
CA THR A 42 -16.79 -0.77 3.89
C THR A 42 -18.15 -0.38 4.47
N GLY A 43 -18.20 0.68 5.27
CA GLY A 43 -19.41 1.21 5.85
C GLY A 43 -19.26 2.67 6.26
N PRO A 44 -20.35 3.34 6.67
CA PRO A 44 -20.33 4.73 7.14
C PRO A 44 -19.42 4.94 8.36
N GLU A 45 -19.23 3.92 9.18
CA GLU A 45 -18.37 3.91 10.35
C GLU A 45 -16.88 4.08 10.07
N ASP A 46 -16.47 3.85 8.83
CA ASP A 46 -15.09 4.08 8.36
C ASP A 46 -14.83 5.55 8.00
N LEU A 47 -15.90 6.35 7.84
CA LEU A 47 -15.80 7.74 7.40
C LEU A 47 -15.52 8.69 8.56
N PRO A 48 -14.68 9.72 8.34
CA PRO A 48 -14.51 10.81 9.31
C PRO A 48 -15.84 11.56 9.56
N THR A 49 -16.11 11.88 10.81
CA THR A 49 -17.30 12.64 11.22
C THR A 49 -16.99 14.06 11.71
N ASN A 50 -15.71 14.38 11.88
CA ASN A 50 -15.19 15.59 12.51
C ASN A 50 -14.49 16.55 11.55
N ILE A 51 -14.60 16.31 10.25
CA ILE A 51 -14.05 17.17 9.18
C ILE A 51 -15.12 17.52 8.13
N ASP A 52 -14.90 18.57 7.38
CA ASP A 52 -15.70 18.87 6.20
C ASP A 52 -15.38 17.85 5.07
N MET A 53 -16.37 17.11 4.59
CA MET A 53 -16.22 16.14 3.52
C MET A 53 -16.43 16.74 2.11
N THR A 54 -16.58 18.06 1.99
CA THR A 54 -16.71 18.71 0.69
C THR A 54 -15.51 18.42 -0.20
N GLY A 55 -15.76 17.93 -1.42
CA GLY A 55 -14.72 17.57 -2.39
C GLY A 55 -14.03 16.21 -2.13
N ILE A 56 -14.51 15.46 -1.15
CA ILE A 56 -14.07 14.07 -0.89
C ILE A 56 -15.12 13.11 -1.44
N GLU A 57 -14.71 12.26 -2.35
CA GLU A 57 -15.54 11.22 -2.92
C GLU A 57 -15.47 9.96 -2.06
N THR A 58 -16.56 9.20 -2.03
CA THR A 58 -16.64 7.98 -1.22
C THR A 58 -17.25 6.85 -2.04
N VAL A 59 -16.63 5.67 -2.00
CA VAL A 59 -17.18 4.44 -2.58
C VAL A 59 -17.27 3.35 -1.53
N PHE A 60 -18.44 2.69 -1.49
CA PHE A 60 -18.76 1.64 -0.52
C PHE A 60 -18.71 0.24 -1.14
N GLY A 61 -18.32 -0.76 -0.37
CA GLY A 61 -18.39 -2.16 -0.80
C GLY A 61 -17.72 -3.14 0.13
N SER A 62 -17.42 -4.34 -0.35
CA SER A 62 -16.89 -5.43 0.44
C SER A 62 -15.55 -5.10 1.11
N LYS A 63 -15.32 -5.70 2.27
CA LYS A 63 -14.06 -5.63 3.02
C LYS A 63 -12.94 -6.37 2.29
N GLY A 64 -11.79 -5.75 2.22
CA GLY A 64 -10.55 -6.32 1.67
C GLY A 64 -9.75 -5.27 0.90
N LEU A 65 -8.44 -5.16 1.16
CA LEU A 65 -7.60 -4.11 0.58
C LEU A 65 -7.64 -4.13 -0.95
N CYS A 66 -7.53 -5.32 -1.57
CA CYS A 66 -7.61 -5.46 -3.02
C CYS A 66 -8.97 -4.98 -3.58
N ALA A 67 -10.08 -5.42 -2.96
CA ALA A 67 -11.42 -5.01 -3.37
C ALA A 67 -11.66 -3.50 -3.19
N GLN A 68 -11.14 -2.91 -2.10
CA GLN A 68 -11.24 -1.48 -1.85
C GLN A 68 -10.43 -0.68 -2.87
N ARG A 69 -9.21 -1.11 -3.21
CA ARG A 69 -8.37 -0.45 -4.22
C ARG A 69 -8.96 -0.61 -5.63
N ASN A 70 -9.53 -1.76 -5.97
CA ASN A 70 -10.21 -1.96 -7.25
C ASN A 70 -11.42 -1.03 -7.40
N ARG A 71 -12.27 -0.89 -6.38
CA ARG A 71 -13.40 0.05 -6.42
C ARG A 71 -12.96 1.49 -6.62
N ALA A 72 -11.88 1.89 -5.96
CA ALA A 72 -11.30 3.22 -6.17
C ALA A 72 -10.79 3.36 -7.62
N LEU A 73 -10.12 2.34 -8.13
CA LEU A 73 -9.64 2.32 -9.51
C LEU A 73 -10.79 2.43 -10.52
N ASP A 74 -11.85 1.64 -10.33
CA ASP A 74 -13.03 1.67 -11.22
C ASP A 74 -13.73 3.04 -11.24
N ALA A 75 -13.76 3.74 -10.10
CA ALA A 75 -14.32 5.09 -9.99
C ALA A 75 -13.44 6.19 -10.59
N LEU A 76 -12.13 5.96 -10.69
CA LEU A 76 -11.14 6.96 -11.15
C LEU A 76 -10.68 6.73 -12.58
N GLN A 77 -10.78 5.51 -13.10
CA GLN A 77 -10.26 5.13 -14.40
C GLN A 77 -10.94 5.88 -15.55
N GLY A 78 -10.14 6.38 -16.48
CA GLY A 78 -10.62 7.18 -17.62
C GLY A 78 -10.74 8.68 -17.34
N ASP A 79 -10.75 9.08 -16.07
CA ASP A 79 -10.95 10.49 -15.69
C ASP A 79 -9.66 11.19 -15.25
N VAL A 80 -8.57 10.46 -15.01
CA VAL A 80 -7.31 11.01 -14.49
C VAL A 80 -6.10 10.45 -15.24
N ASP A 81 -5.00 11.21 -15.23
CA ASP A 81 -3.73 10.78 -15.81
C ASP A 81 -2.87 9.99 -14.82
N TYR A 82 -2.96 10.34 -13.55
CA TYR A 82 -2.20 9.71 -12.46
C TYR A 82 -3.09 9.31 -11.30
N ILE A 83 -2.88 8.10 -10.77
CA ILE A 83 -3.54 7.60 -9.56
C ILE A 83 -2.47 7.36 -8.50
N VAL A 84 -2.65 7.99 -7.35
CA VAL A 84 -1.79 7.85 -6.17
C VAL A 84 -2.55 7.05 -5.12
N TYR A 85 -1.99 5.94 -4.68
CA TYR A 85 -2.47 5.18 -3.54
C TYR A 85 -1.62 5.54 -2.32
N PHE A 86 -2.24 6.16 -1.34
CA PHE A 86 -1.68 6.31 -0.01
C PHE A 86 -2.46 5.42 0.96
N ASP A 87 -1.75 4.78 1.90
CA ASP A 87 -2.43 4.14 3.03
C ASP A 87 -3.05 5.21 3.94
N ASP A 88 -4.09 4.84 4.67
CA ASP A 88 -4.82 5.74 5.56
C ASP A 88 -3.97 6.30 6.71
N ASP A 89 -2.80 5.70 6.96
CA ASP A 89 -1.82 6.10 7.95
C ASP A 89 -0.45 6.52 7.32
N TYR A 90 -0.46 6.97 6.06
CA TYR A 90 0.71 7.53 5.39
C TYR A 90 0.66 9.05 5.38
N VAL A 91 1.59 9.70 6.07
CA VAL A 91 1.71 11.16 6.18
C VAL A 91 2.63 11.65 5.05
N ALA A 92 2.03 12.21 4.01
CA ALA A 92 2.77 12.70 2.84
C ALA A 92 3.38 14.09 3.07
N SER A 93 4.56 14.34 2.47
CA SER A 93 5.10 15.69 2.30
C SER A 93 4.10 16.58 1.57
N LYS A 94 4.04 17.88 1.93
CA LYS A 94 3.16 18.85 1.24
C LYS A 94 3.49 19.03 -0.24
N TYR A 95 4.66 18.59 -0.67
CA TYR A 95 5.12 18.64 -2.06
C TYR A 95 4.87 17.32 -2.82
N ALA A 96 4.30 16.31 -2.17
CA ALA A 96 4.25 14.95 -2.74
C ALA A 96 3.53 14.91 -4.09
N LEU A 97 2.34 15.49 -4.20
CA LEU A 97 1.55 15.43 -5.43
C LEU A 97 2.15 16.27 -6.56
N GLU A 98 2.73 17.44 -6.25
CA GLU A 98 3.47 18.26 -7.21
C GLU A 98 4.63 17.47 -7.82
N ARG A 99 5.43 16.84 -6.96
CA ARG A 99 6.60 16.08 -7.37
C ARG A 99 6.26 14.79 -8.14
N ILE A 100 5.16 14.13 -7.78
CA ILE A 100 4.67 12.96 -8.53
C ILE A 100 4.29 13.38 -9.96
N GLU A 101 3.55 14.48 -10.12
CA GLU A 101 3.16 15.01 -11.43
C GLU A 101 4.38 15.41 -12.25
N GLU A 102 5.30 16.20 -11.70
CA GLU A 102 6.55 16.60 -12.35
C GLU A 102 7.37 15.40 -12.80
N TYR A 103 7.49 14.39 -11.93
CA TYR A 103 8.29 13.21 -12.21
C TYR A 103 7.71 12.39 -13.37
N PHE A 104 6.40 12.11 -13.36
CA PHE A 104 5.76 11.41 -14.46
C PHE A 104 5.80 12.20 -15.77
N ASN A 105 5.64 13.52 -15.72
CA ASN A 105 5.71 14.38 -16.91
C ASN A 105 7.11 14.35 -17.56
N GLY A 106 8.16 14.27 -16.74
CA GLY A 106 9.54 14.18 -17.20
C GLY A 106 9.99 12.79 -17.67
N HIS A 107 9.24 11.73 -17.33
CA HIS A 107 9.64 10.34 -17.57
C HIS A 107 8.49 9.52 -18.17
N PRO A 108 8.21 9.61 -19.47
CA PRO A 108 7.08 8.95 -20.11
C PRO A 108 7.19 7.42 -20.15
N ASP A 109 8.38 6.86 -20.00
CA ASP A 109 8.68 5.44 -19.94
C ASP A 109 8.37 4.80 -18.57
N ILE A 110 8.12 5.63 -17.55
CA ILE A 110 7.81 5.17 -16.20
C ILE A 110 6.30 5.07 -16.02
N VAL A 111 5.84 3.88 -15.60
CA VAL A 111 4.43 3.55 -15.40
C VAL A 111 4.02 3.52 -13.94
N GLY A 112 4.97 3.35 -13.02
CA GLY A 112 4.71 3.37 -11.59
C GLY A 112 5.93 3.79 -10.78
N ILE A 113 5.68 4.46 -9.67
CA ILE A 113 6.71 4.94 -8.74
C ILE A 113 6.30 4.70 -7.29
N MET A 114 7.28 4.46 -6.44
CA MET A 114 7.15 4.62 -4.98
C MET A 114 8.12 5.68 -4.48
N GLY A 115 7.67 6.45 -3.50
CA GLY A 115 8.45 7.50 -2.85
C GLY A 115 9.36 6.99 -1.74
N GLU A 116 10.17 7.89 -1.22
CA GLU A 116 11.00 7.64 -0.05
C GLU A 116 10.14 7.59 1.21
N VAL A 117 10.31 6.56 2.04
CA VAL A 117 9.69 6.45 3.36
C VAL A 117 10.70 6.92 4.40
N LEU A 118 10.54 8.16 4.89
CA LEU A 118 11.44 8.82 5.84
C LEU A 118 11.54 8.07 7.17
N ALA A 119 10.40 7.54 7.61
CA ALA A 119 10.30 6.65 8.76
C ALA A 119 9.15 5.66 8.56
N ASP A 120 9.36 4.40 8.96
CA ASP A 120 8.39 3.31 8.78
C ASP A 120 8.08 2.59 10.09
N GLY A 121 6.87 2.81 10.62
CA GLY A 121 6.38 2.20 11.84
C GLY A 121 6.00 0.72 11.72
N ILE A 122 6.04 0.13 10.50
CA ILE A 122 5.56 -1.23 10.26
C ILE A 122 6.33 -2.29 11.08
N LYS A 123 7.61 -2.10 11.27
CA LYS A 123 8.49 -3.04 11.99
C LYS A 123 8.50 -2.84 13.52
N GLY A 124 8.08 -1.67 13.97
CA GLY A 124 8.05 -1.27 15.38
C GLY A 124 6.65 -1.27 15.99
N PRO A 125 6.45 -0.58 17.10
CA PRO A 125 5.13 -0.40 17.74
C PRO A 125 4.16 0.44 16.89
N GLY A 126 4.64 1.13 15.90
CA GLY A 126 4.01 2.18 15.14
C GLY A 126 4.69 3.52 15.41
N ILE A 127 4.32 4.53 14.65
CA ILE A 127 4.73 5.93 14.86
C ILE A 127 3.45 6.71 15.09
N ASP A 128 3.41 7.51 16.15
CA ASP A 128 2.27 8.37 16.41
C ASP A 128 2.10 9.39 15.28
N TYR A 129 0.85 9.70 14.94
CA TYR A 129 0.57 10.60 13.82
C TYR A 129 1.21 11.98 13.99
N SER A 130 1.20 12.52 15.21
CA SER A 130 1.88 13.79 15.52
C SER A 130 3.38 13.75 15.30
N GLU A 131 4.03 12.64 15.64
CA GLU A 131 5.47 12.44 15.40
C GLU A 131 5.74 12.25 13.89
N ALA A 132 4.88 11.55 13.18
CA ALA A 132 4.96 11.43 11.73
C ALA A 132 4.85 12.81 11.04
N CYS A 133 3.91 13.65 11.49
CA CYS A 133 3.78 15.03 11.02
C CYS A 133 5.06 15.84 11.31
N ARG A 134 5.63 15.74 12.52
CA ARG A 134 6.85 16.46 12.88
C ARG A 134 8.02 16.10 11.95
N ILE A 135 8.22 14.79 11.69
CA ILE A 135 9.28 14.31 10.78
C ILE A 135 9.09 14.87 9.37
N VAL A 136 7.85 14.82 8.86
CA VAL A 136 7.55 15.32 7.51
C VAL A 136 7.68 16.85 7.43
N ASP A 137 7.25 17.58 8.46
CA ASP A 137 7.34 19.05 8.49
C ASP A 137 8.79 19.51 8.59
N GLU A 138 9.66 18.81 9.31
CA GLU A 138 11.11 19.04 9.32
C GLU A 138 11.73 18.78 7.94
N TYR A 139 11.35 17.68 7.28
CA TYR A 139 11.76 17.40 5.91
C TYR A 139 11.31 18.50 4.94
N ASP A 140 10.06 18.96 5.05
CA ASP A 140 9.47 19.99 4.20
C ASP A 140 10.06 21.40 4.45
N ALA A 141 10.63 21.65 5.62
CA ALA A 141 11.31 22.91 5.97
C ALA A 141 12.76 22.96 5.46
N GLY A 142 13.33 21.80 5.16
CA GLY A 142 14.71 21.70 4.64
C GLY A 142 14.83 22.04 3.16
N GLU A 143 16.05 21.99 2.64
CA GLU A 143 16.29 22.08 1.20
C GLU A 143 15.70 20.86 0.49
N ARG A 144 14.99 21.11 -0.60
CA ARG A 144 14.47 20.03 -1.43
C ARG A 144 15.62 19.25 -2.05
N PRO A 145 15.77 17.95 -1.78
CA PRO A 145 16.85 17.17 -2.38
C PRO A 145 16.67 17.09 -3.90
N SER A 146 17.80 17.01 -4.61
CA SER A 146 17.76 16.71 -6.03
C SER A 146 17.10 15.35 -6.25
N VAL A 147 16.22 15.27 -7.27
CA VAL A 147 15.51 14.02 -7.60
C VAL A 147 16.49 13.00 -8.13
N ARG A 148 16.40 11.78 -7.59
CA ARG A 148 17.20 10.62 -8.02
C ARG A 148 16.38 9.34 -7.94
N GLU A 149 16.74 8.41 -8.79
CA GLU A 149 16.25 7.04 -8.73
C GLU A 149 17.15 6.23 -7.81
N PHE A 150 16.56 5.46 -6.89
CA PHE A 150 17.28 4.46 -6.11
C PHE A 150 17.45 3.15 -6.88
N GLY A 151 16.72 2.98 -7.99
CA GLY A 151 16.77 1.86 -8.92
C GLY A 151 15.41 1.43 -9.42
N GLU A 152 15.42 0.52 -10.39
CA GLU A 152 14.21 -0.16 -10.83
C GLU A 152 13.68 -1.05 -9.72
N SER A 153 12.36 -1.05 -9.56
CA SER A 153 11.68 -1.87 -8.57
C SER A 153 10.92 -3.00 -9.26
N ASP A 154 10.97 -4.17 -8.66
CA ASP A 154 10.16 -5.31 -9.04
C ASP A 154 8.93 -5.47 -8.12
N GLY A 155 8.36 -4.36 -7.71
CA GLY A 155 7.18 -4.18 -6.89
C GLY A 155 7.24 -2.86 -6.12
N LEU A 156 6.17 -2.11 -6.11
CA LEU A 156 6.08 -0.85 -5.35
C LEU A 156 5.57 -1.13 -3.94
N TYR A 157 5.86 -0.23 -3.01
CA TYR A 157 5.40 -0.36 -1.63
C TYR A 157 4.00 0.25 -1.47
N GLY A 158 3.04 -0.55 -1.05
CA GLY A 158 1.61 -0.24 -1.05
C GLY A 158 1.21 1.02 -0.28
N CYS A 159 2.03 1.48 0.69
CA CYS A 159 1.69 2.66 1.47
C CYS A 159 1.85 3.99 0.71
N ASN A 160 2.64 4.02 -0.40
CA ASN A 160 2.95 5.26 -1.13
C ASN A 160 3.27 5.03 -2.61
N MET A 161 2.43 4.31 -3.30
CA MET A 161 2.62 4.02 -4.72
C MET A 161 1.77 4.93 -5.61
N ALA A 162 2.33 5.32 -6.75
CA ALA A 162 1.63 6.09 -7.76
C ALA A 162 1.81 5.46 -9.15
N TYR A 163 0.79 5.58 -9.99
CA TYR A 163 0.77 4.96 -11.30
C TYR A 163 0.25 5.92 -12.37
N ARG A 164 0.77 5.76 -13.58
CA ARG A 164 0.19 6.33 -14.79
C ARG A 164 -1.10 5.57 -15.12
N ALA A 165 -2.25 6.25 -15.11
CA ALA A 165 -3.56 5.61 -15.26
C ALA A 165 -3.69 4.85 -16.60
N SER A 166 -3.16 5.40 -17.69
CA SER A 166 -3.17 4.76 -19.01
C SER A 166 -2.40 3.43 -19.03
N ALA A 167 -1.40 3.26 -18.17
CA ALA A 167 -0.65 2.02 -18.05
C ALA A 167 -1.38 0.95 -17.24
N ILE A 168 -2.36 1.31 -16.41
CA ILE A 168 -3.13 0.35 -15.63
C ILE A 168 -4.07 -0.47 -16.55
N GLY A 169 -4.83 0.19 -17.44
CA GLY A 169 -5.78 -0.48 -18.32
C GLY A 169 -6.75 -1.37 -17.55
N GLU A 170 -6.96 -2.61 -18.01
CA GLU A 170 -7.84 -3.59 -17.39
C GLU A 170 -7.20 -4.33 -16.18
N THR A 171 -5.96 -3.97 -15.80
CA THR A 171 -5.28 -4.63 -14.67
C THR A 171 -5.98 -4.28 -13.36
N ARG A 172 -6.16 -5.28 -12.49
CA ARG A 172 -6.79 -5.14 -11.18
C ARG A 172 -5.94 -5.79 -10.10
N PHE A 173 -6.09 -5.31 -8.87
CA PHE A 173 -5.57 -6.00 -7.68
C PHE A 173 -6.25 -7.37 -7.56
N ASP A 174 -5.49 -8.38 -7.19
CA ASP A 174 -6.01 -9.76 -7.13
C ASP A 174 -6.82 -9.99 -5.84
N GLU A 175 -8.15 -10.05 -5.99
CA GLU A 175 -9.07 -10.22 -4.86
C GLU A 175 -9.03 -11.62 -4.21
N ASN A 176 -8.25 -12.56 -4.76
CA ASN A 176 -7.92 -13.80 -4.04
C ASN A 176 -6.97 -13.55 -2.87
N LEU A 177 -6.25 -12.41 -2.86
CA LEU A 177 -5.47 -11.95 -1.73
C LEU A 177 -6.38 -11.24 -0.73
N LEU A 178 -7.06 -12.02 0.12
CA LEU A 178 -8.13 -11.54 0.99
C LEU A 178 -7.62 -10.65 2.14
N TYR A 179 -8.51 -9.81 2.66
CA TYR A 179 -8.34 -8.92 3.82
C TYR A 179 -7.17 -7.95 3.67
N TYR A 180 -6.08 -8.18 4.41
CA TYR A 180 -4.86 -7.37 4.33
C TYR A 180 -4.13 -7.52 2.99
N GLY A 181 -4.43 -8.58 2.24
CA GLY A 181 -3.92 -8.77 0.88
C GLY A 181 -2.40 -8.91 0.75
N TRP A 182 -1.66 -9.33 1.79
CA TRP A 182 -0.19 -9.30 1.80
C TRP A 182 0.46 -9.67 0.47
N LEU A 183 1.29 -8.79 -0.12
CA LEU A 183 1.92 -8.78 -1.44
C LEU A 183 0.98 -8.39 -2.62
N GLU A 184 -0.16 -7.80 -2.36
CA GLU A 184 -1.07 -7.31 -3.39
C GLU A 184 -0.45 -6.17 -4.21
N ASP A 185 0.35 -5.32 -3.55
CA ASP A 185 1.13 -4.24 -4.14
C ASP A 185 2.20 -4.74 -5.11
N ASN A 186 2.93 -5.77 -4.70
CA ASN A 186 3.90 -6.47 -5.54
C ASN A 186 3.22 -7.14 -6.73
N ASP A 187 2.11 -7.85 -6.52
CA ASP A 187 1.37 -8.52 -7.59
C ASP A 187 0.87 -7.52 -8.63
N PHE A 188 0.20 -6.46 -8.16
CA PHE A 188 -0.35 -5.43 -9.05
C PHE A 188 0.75 -4.73 -9.85
N SER A 189 1.81 -4.29 -9.18
CA SER A 189 2.96 -3.63 -9.81
C SER A 189 3.60 -4.52 -10.88
N ASN A 190 3.86 -5.78 -10.55
CA ASN A 190 4.52 -6.70 -11.49
C ASN A 190 3.70 -6.98 -12.76
N GLN A 191 2.36 -6.91 -12.69
CA GLN A 191 1.52 -7.02 -13.88
C GLN A 191 1.74 -5.84 -14.86
N LEU A 192 2.24 -4.70 -14.39
CA LEU A 192 2.46 -3.50 -15.19
C LEU A 192 3.87 -3.41 -15.80
N MET A 193 4.83 -4.23 -15.37
CA MET A 193 6.23 -4.16 -15.82
C MET A 193 6.42 -4.31 -17.33
N SER A 194 5.51 -5.01 -18.01
CA SER A 194 5.55 -5.13 -19.48
C SER A 194 5.15 -3.86 -20.22
N ARG A 195 4.61 -2.84 -19.50
CA ARG A 195 4.10 -1.58 -20.06
C ARG A 195 5.04 -0.42 -19.83
N GLY A 196 6.07 -0.59 -19.01
CA GLY A 196 7.07 0.43 -18.69
C GLY A 196 7.80 0.13 -17.38
N ARG A 197 8.66 1.04 -16.97
CA ARG A 197 9.50 0.90 -15.77
C ARG A 197 8.71 1.20 -14.49
N LEU A 198 9.04 0.46 -13.44
CA LEU A 198 8.66 0.76 -12.05
C LEU A 198 9.90 1.27 -11.32
N VAL A 199 9.80 2.36 -10.58
CA VAL A 199 10.97 3.04 -10.00
C VAL A 199 10.76 3.36 -8.53
N HIS A 200 11.79 3.13 -7.71
CA HIS A 200 11.93 3.71 -6.39
C HIS A 200 12.70 5.04 -6.50
N THR A 201 12.12 6.13 -6.01
CA THR A 201 12.68 7.48 -6.14
C THR A 201 12.46 8.30 -4.88
N ASN A 202 13.30 9.33 -4.67
CA ASN A 202 13.05 10.37 -3.68
C ASN A 202 12.27 11.56 -4.25
N ALA A 203 11.65 11.42 -5.42
CA ALA A 203 10.86 12.50 -6.00
C ALA A 203 9.78 12.99 -5.02
N PHE A 204 9.18 12.09 -4.27
CA PHE A 204 8.28 12.42 -3.16
C PHE A 204 8.61 11.58 -1.93
N ALA A 205 8.17 12.05 -0.78
CA ALA A 205 8.48 11.41 0.49
C ALA A 205 7.33 11.52 1.49
N GLY A 206 7.39 10.73 2.55
CA GLY A 206 6.47 10.78 3.67
C GLY A 206 6.83 9.79 4.76
N VAL A 207 5.99 9.69 5.77
CA VAL A 207 6.13 8.75 6.89
C VAL A 207 4.97 7.78 6.90
N HIS A 208 5.26 6.49 7.02
CA HIS A 208 4.27 5.44 7.22
C HIS A 208 4.14 5.15 8.72
N CYS A 209 3.03 5.51 9.33
CA CYS A 209 2.80 5.32 10.77
C CYS A 209 2.81 3.85 11.17
N GLY A 210 2.33 2.97 10.30
CA GLY A 210 2.30 1.52 10.57
C GLY A 210 1.38 1.18 11.74
N VAL A 211 0.21 1.81 11.79
CA VAL A 211 -0.79 1.65 12.86
C VAL A 211 -1.15 0.19 13.07
N LYS A 212 -1.23 -0.24 14.35
CA LYS A 212 -1.42 -1.65 14.71
C LYS A 212 -2.90 -2.07 14.87
N THR A 213 -3.82 -1.12 14.95
CA THR A 213 -5.27 -1.39 14.99
C THR A 213 -5.75 -1.99 13.67
N SER A 214 -6.77 -2.80 13.70
CA SER A 214 -7.39 -3.47 12.54
C SER A 214 -6.48 -4.42 11.75
N ARG A 215 -5.35 -4.86 12.33
CA ARG A 215 -4.46 -5.84 11.69
C ARG A 215 -5.03 -7.24 11.67
N SER A 216 -4.67 -8.00 10.64
CA SER A 216 -5.00 -9.42 10.55
C SER A 216 -4.45 -10.22 11.73
N PRO A 217 -5.23 -11.14 12.32
CA PRO A 217 -4.75 -12.07 13.34
C PRO A 217 -3.47 -12.77 12.91
N GLY A 218 -2.59 -13.10 13.89
CA GLY A 218 -1.31 -13.72 13.59
C GLY A 218 -1.43 -15.00 12.76
N LEU A 219 -2.43 -15.84 13.05
CA LEU A 219 -2.69 -17.08 12.32
C LEU A 219 -2.92 -16.82 10.83
N ARG A 220 -3.81 -15.87 10.49
CA ARG A 220 -4.12 -15.49 9.10
C ARG A 220 -2.90 -14.94 8.38
N LEU A 221 -2.19 -13.99 9.01
CA LEU A 221 -1.01 -13.40 8.40
C LEU A 221 0.11 -14.45 8.22
N GLY A 222 0.32 -15.31 9.21
CA GLY A 222 1.28 -16.42 9.11
C GLY A 222 0.95 -17.36 7.95
N TYR A 223 -0.32 -17.70 7.77
CA TYR A 223 -0.75 -18.51 6.63
C TYR A 223 -0.48 -17.80 5.30
N SER A 224 -0.85 -16.52 5.18
CA SER A 224 -0.62 -15.70 3.98
C SER A 224 0.86 -15.58 3.63
N GLN A 225 1.77 -15.52 4.63
CA GLN A 225 3.22 -15.44 4.41
C GLN A 225 3.82 -16.64 3.68
N ILE A 226 3.07 -17.74 3.54
CA ILE A 226 3.44 -18.90 2.75
C ILE A 226 2.50 -19.04 1.54
N ALA A 227 1.19 -18.92 1.76
CA ALA A 227 0.20 -19.17 0.71
C ALA A 227 0.26 -18.14 -0.43
N ASN A 228 0.41 -16.85 -0.11
CA ASN A 228 0.44 -15.80 -1.13
C ASN A 228 1.69 -15.91 -2.02
N PRO A 229 2.93 -16.04 -1.50
CA PRO A 229 4.10 -16.26 -2.36
C PRO A 229 3.98 -17.51 -3.25
N VAL A 230 3.43 -18.62 -2.73
CA VAL A 230 3.21 -19.82 -3.54
C VAL A 230 2.22 -19.57 -4.66
N TYR A 231 1.14 -18.85 -4.37
CA TYR A 231 0.14 -18.48 -5.35
C TYR A 231 0.70 -17.54 -6.42
N LEU A 232 1.36 -16.46 -6.02
CA LEU A 232 1.92 -15.44 -6.93
C LEU A 232 3.07 -16.01 -7.78
N MET A 233 3.85 -16.94 -7.22
CA MET A 233 4.86 -17.67 -7.97
C MET A 233 4.23 -18.52 -9.08
N LYS A 234 3.07 -19.17 -8.83
CA LYS A 234 2.31 -19.92 -9.84
C LYS A 234 1.65 -18.99 -10.86
N LYS A 235 1.16 -17.85 -10.42
CA LYS A 235 0.59 -16.80 -11.27
C LYS A 235 1.65 -16.16 -12.18
N GLY A 236 2.93 -16.20 -11.79
CA GLY A 236 4.05 -15.64 -12.56
C GLY A 236 4.39 -14.19 -12.22
N THR A 237 3.72 -13.60 -11.22
CA THR A 237 3.94 -12.22 -10.78
C THR A 237 4.96 -12.10 -9.64
N LEU A 238 5.44 -13.21 -9.08
CA LEU A 238 6.52 -13.22 -8.09
C LEU A 238 7.62 -14.21 -8.50
N PRO A 239 8.88 -13.75 -8.71
CA PRO A 239 9.99 -14.64 -9.05
C PRO A 239 10.23 -15.70 -7.96
N LYS A 240 10.53 -16.94 -8.38
CA LYS A 240 10.69 -18.09 -7.47
C LYS A 240 11.69 -17.82 -6.35
N TYR A 241 12.86 -17.25 -6.68
CA TYR A 241 13.89 -16.97 -5.68
C TYR A 241 13.43 -15.97 -4.61
N LYS A 242 12.63 -14.95 -5.01
CA LYS A 242 12.03 -13.99 -4.07
C LYS A 242 11.00 -14.65 -3.17
N ALA A 243 10.08 -15.41 -3.76
CA ALA A 243 9.07 -16.14 -3.01
C ALA A 243 9.73 -17.01 -1.92
N TRP A 244 10.72 -17.81 -2.28
CA TRP A 244 11.46 -18.65 -1.33
C TRP A 244 12.19 -17.83 -0.26
N LYS A 245 12.88 -16.76 -0.65
CA LYS A 245 13.56 -15.86 0.29
C LYS A 245 12.58 -15.24 1.30
N MET A 246 11.42 -14.79 0.84
CA MET A 246 10.40 -14.17 1.70
C MET A 246 9.78 -15.20 2.66
N MET A 247 9.39 -16.37 2.15
CA MET A 247 8.85 -17.46 2.98
C MET A 247 9.85 -17.88 4.06
N SER A 248 11.11 -18.15 3.69
CA SER A 248 12.15 -18.58 4.63
C SER A 248 12.43 -17.54 5.71
N ARG A 249 12.56 -16.25 5.32
CA ARG A 249 12.78 -15.15 6.29
C ARG A 249 11.62 -15.01 7.27
N ASN A 250 10.37 -15.08 6.76
CA ASN A 250 9.19 -14.98 7.62
C ASN A 250 9.08 -16.16 8.57
N MET A 251 9.29 -17.38 8.07
CA MET A 251 9.31 -18.58 8.91
C MET A 251 10.37 -18.46 10.00
N LEU A 252 11.61 -18.18 9.62
CA LEU A 252 12.71 -18.07 10.58
C LEU A 252 12.41 -17.00 11.63
N ALA A 253 11.98 -15.81 11.22
CA ALA A 253 11.65 -14.72 12.13
C ALA A 253 10.49 -15.07 13.07
N ASN A 254 9.42 -15.71 12.56
CA ASN A 254 8.28 -16.07 13.37
C ASN A 254 8.66 -17.12 14.43
N HIS A 255 9.43 -18.15 14.07
CA HIS A 255 9.82 -19.21 15.00
C HIS A 255 10.89 -18.74 16.00
N ALA A 256 11.94 -18.08 15.55
CA ALA A 256 12.99 -17.60 16.45
C ALA A 256 12.47 -16.63 17.51
N ARG A 257 11.46 -15.81 17.16
CA ARG A 257 10.90 -14.81 18.08
C ARG A 257 9.71 -15.31 18.91
N THR A 258 9.34 -16.58 18.85
CA THR A 258 8.33 -17.13 19.78
C THR A 258 8.83 -17.19 21.22
N VAL A 259 10.13 -17.23 21.46
CA VAL A 259 10.73 -17.25 22.80
C VAL A 259 10.66 -15.88 23.48
N ALA A 260 10.81 -14.81 22.71
CA ALA A 260 10.73 -13.42 23.19
C ALA A 260 9.99 -12.58 22.12
N PRO A 261 8.65 -12.70 22.06
CA PRO A 261 7.85 -12.01 21.05
C PRO A 261 7.77 -10.52 21.34
N GLU A 262 7.72 -9.72 20.28
CA GLU A 262 7.41 -8.31 20.40
C GLU A 262 5.95 -8.14 20.88
N PRO A 263 5.65 -7.18 21.79
CA PRO A 263 4.30 -6.99 22.35
C PRO A 263 3.21 -6.75 21.30
N TRP A 264 3.59 -6.22 20.14
CA TRP A 264 2.68 -5.89 19.04
C TRP A 264 2.61 -6.95 17.94
N VAL A 265 3.22 -8.14 18.12
CA VAL A 265 3.24 -9.21 17.13
C VAL A 265 2.85 -10.55 17.72
N ASP A 266 1.76 -11.14 17.22
CA ASP A 266 1.40 -12.52 17.54
C ASP A 266 2.31 -13.51 16.78
N ARG A 267 3.51 -13.77 17.34
CA ARG A 267 4.49 -14.68 16.76
C ARG A 267 4.03 -16.14 16.76
N TRP A 268 3.33 -16.55 17.83
CA TRP A 268 2.78 -17.90 17.92
C TRP A 268 1.70 -18.16 16.89
N GLY A 269 0.75 -17.23 16.73
CA GLY A 269 -0.25 -17.32 15.66
C GLY A 269 0.40 -17.40 14.29
N ARG A 270 1.41 -16.54 14.01
CA ARG A 270 2.13 -16.57 12.73
C ARG A 270 2.86 -17.89 12.48
N ALA A 271 3.55 -18.45 13.48
CA ALA A 271 4.22 -19.74 13.36
C ALA A 271 3.22 -20.88 13.08
N LYS A 272 2.09 -20.91 13.80
CA LYS A 272 0.99 -21.87 13.53
C LYS A 272 0.45 -21.74 12.12
N GLY A 273 0.22 -20.49 11.66
CA GLY A 273 -0.23 -20.22 10.30
C GLY A 273 0.75 -20.69 9.22
N ASN A 274 2.06 -20.48 9.44
CA ASN A 274 3.09 -20.99 8.54
C ASN A 274 3.04 -22.51 8.40
N TRP A 275 2.95 -23.25 9.51
CA TRP A 275 2.88 -24.74 9.48
C TRP A 275 1.58 -25.23 8.82
N LEU A 276 0.45 -24.57 9.07
CA LEU A 276 -0.80 -24.91 8.41
C LEU A 276 -0.71 -24.74 6.89
N ALA A 277 -0.11 -23.64 6.44
CA ALA A 277 0.08 -23.39 5.01
C ALA A 277 1.04 -24.41 4.36
N ILE A 278 2.12 -24.80 5.06
CA ILE A 278 3.03 -25.87 4.59
C ILE A 278 2.28 -27.19 4.47
N ARG A 279 1.51 -27.58 5.48
CA ARG A 279 0.67 -28.79 5.41
C ARG A 279 -0.26 -28.76 4.20
N HIS A 280 -0.89 -27.61 3.94
CA HIS A 280 -1.76 -27.45 2.77
C HIS A 280 -0.98 -27.49 1.46
N ALA A 281 0.24 -26.96 1.42
CA ALA A 281 1.11 -27.06 0.23
C ALA A 281 1.45 -28.52 -0.09
N LEU A 282 1.82 -29.32 0.93
CA LEU A 282 2.13 -30.73 0.78
C LEU A 282 0.93 -31.59 0.36
N THR A 283 -0.28 -31.18 0.71
CA THR A 283 -1.54 -31.91 0.37
C THR A 283 -2.25 -31.31 -0.85
N GLY A 284 -1.65 -30.35 -1.55
CA GLY A 284 -2.26 -29.69 -2.72
C GLY A 284 -3.44 -28.76 -2.42
N LYS A 285 -3.70 -28.43 -1.14
CA LYS A 285 -4.86 -27.64 -0.68
C LYS A 285 -4.51 -26.16 -0.41
N ILE A 286 -3.28 -25.74 -0.69
CA ILE A 286 -2.86 -24.36 -0.42
C ILE A 286 -3.59 -23.37 -1.33
N SER A 287 -4.23 -22.37 -0.73
CA SER A 287 -4.89 -21.26 -1.42
C SER A 287 -4.84 -20.00 -0.56
N PRO A 288 -4.60 -18.80 -1.14
CA PRO A 288 -4.69 -17.54 -0.41
C PRO A 288 -6.07 -17.35 0.25
N THR A 289 -7.13 -17.79 -0.43
CA THR A 289 -8.51 -17.62 0.03
C THR A 289 -8.86 -18.47 1.26
N TYR A 290 -8.03 -19.46 1.61
CA TYR A 290 -8.28 -20.31 2.78
C TYR A 290 -8.32 -19.51 4.10
N ILE A 291 -7.70 -18.32 4.15
CA ILE A 291 -7.70 -17.47 5.35
C ILE A 291 -9.10 -17.02 5.81
N GLN A 292 -10.10 -17.11 4.96
CA GLN A 292 -11.50 -16.86 5.36
C GLN A 292 -12.05 -17.87 6.37
N HIS A 293 -11.45 -19.06 6.45
CA HIS A 293 -11.82 -20.15 7.35
C HIS A 293 -10.98 -20.17 8.66
N LEU A 294 -10.10 -19.18 8.86
CA LEU A 294 -9.21 -19.09 10.01
C LEU A 294 -9.66 -18.05 11.02
#